data_9a4aa58c6d6a54504e8f241484a538b8
#
_entry.id   9a4aa58c6d6a54504e8f241484a538b8
#
_cell.length_a   1.000
_cell.length_b   1.000
_cell.length_c   1.000
_cell.angle_alpha   90.00
_cell.angle_beta   90.00
_cell.angle_gamma   90.00
#
_symmetry.space_group_name_H-M   'P 1'
#
loop_
_entity.id
_entity.type
_entity.pdbx_description
1 polymer ?
#
loop_
_entity_poly.entity_id
_entity_poly.type
_entity_poly.pdbx_seq_one_letter_code
_entity_poly.pdbx_strand_id
1 'polypeptide(L)'
;MHRRRTYALALATATLVAGTGAASPTPSPSPTPTASATQSDGTLQILTYRGFAESGGVSPRFNWVGDFEKETGCRIAKLDTVQTAEDMTAQLRARPYDLVSAGPALAGALISAKQVQPVDPARISGYGDLDKRFREMTTVSGKVYGVPYLWGYHEFVYDPTRVKGELKEAFTSERAALRDSPMTIADAALAAGEDDPYALTEEQLDTAVGLLEGAKERTYWSNPLDLVKGFATGALDYAQATPYYRLLLQKAGKQVKTVPAGKTTGWVDSWMLSANVPDTSCAYRWLNWMAAPEAQRDAAAWVGLAPANDKACKGRARQVCQMYGVGDAKRLSRVRFAERPPADCRAEDGGCPDYDAWADRWRKLAK
;
A
#
# COMPACT_ATOMS: atom_id res chain seq x y z
N MET A 1 26.30 38.12 -45.27
CA MET A 1 27.73 37.87 -45.55
C MET A 1 27.98 36.38 -45.59
N HIS A 2 28.42 35.96 -46.76
CA HIS A 2 28.70 34.61 -47.22
C HIS A 2 29.81 33.90 -46.43
N ARG A 3 29.70 32.55 -46.31
CA ARG A 3 30.71 31.64 -46.85
C ARG A 3 30.22 30.19 -46.86
N ARG A 4 29.96 29.72 -48.06
CA ARG A 4 29.92 28.28 -48.43
C ARG A 4 31.37 27.75 -48.44
N ARG A 5 31.56 26.50 -48.04
CA ARG A 5 32.71 25.69 -48.46
C ARG A 5 32.24 24.27 -48.83
N THR A 6 32.37 23.99 -50.08
CA THR A 6 32.36 22.72 -50.81
C THR A 6 33.69 22.00 -50.64
N TYR A 7 33.68 20.68 -50.50
CA TYR A 7 34.79 19.74 -50.88
C TYR A 7 34.16 18.42 -51.19
N ALA A 8 34.22 17.97 -52.40
CA ALA A 8 35.18 17.31 -53.26
C ALA A 8 35.23 15.79 -53.02
N LEU A 9 34.70 15.08 -54.06
CA LEU A 9 34.82 13.64 -54.30
C LEU A 9 36.28 13.24 -54.54
N ALA A 10 36.68 12.09 -54.02
CA ALA A 10 37.82 11.33 -54.48
C ALA A 10 37.39 9.86 -54.72
N LEU A 11 37.39 9.47 -55.99
CA LEU A 11 37.36 8.10 -56.45
C LEU A 11 38.69 7.43 -56.14
N ALA A 12 38.68 6.20 -55.64
CA ALA A 12 39.83 5.32 -55.68
C ALA A 12 39.38 3.90 -56.04
N THR A 13 40.07 3.37 -56.99
CA THR A 13 39.89 2.19 -57.77
C THR A 13 40.00 0.86 -57.01
N ALA A 14 39.21 -0.11 -57.47
CA ALA A 14 39.21 -1.49 -57.01
C ALA A 14 40.45 -2.24 -57.50
N THR A 15 41.01 -3.05 -56.61
CA THR A 15 41.83 -4.21 -56.98
C THR A 15 41.25 -5.47 -56.38
N LEU A 16 40.81 -6.38 -57.19
CA LEU A 16 40.42 -7.77 -56.81
C LEU A 16 41.72 -8.53 -56.43
N VAL A 17 41.68 -9.09 -55.21
CA VAL A 17 42.56 -10.19 -54.81
C VAL A 17 41.66 -11.35 -54.35
N ALA A 18 41.70 -12.43 -55.10
CA ALA A 18 41.11 -13.72 -54.72
C ALA A 18 41.94 -14.32 -53.58
N GLY A 19 41.33 -14.51 -52.47
CA GLY A 19 41.90 -15.14 -51.24
C GLY A 19 40.97 -16.18 -50.68
N THR A 20 41.50 -17.39 -50.63
CA THR A 20 40.96 -18.66 -50.17
C THR A 20 40.17 -18.58 -48.85
N GLY A 21 39.05 -19.30 -48.82
CA GLY A 21 38.14 -19.38 -47.69
C GLY A 21 38.78 -19.92 -46.41
N ALA A 22 38.64 -19.13 -45.36
CA ALA A 22 38.71 -19.58 -43.98
C ALA A 22 37.33 -19.39 -43.35
N ALA A 23 36.71 -20.47 -42.94
CA ALA A 23 35.43 -20.43 -42.22
C ALA A 23 35.60 -19.63 -40.92
N SER A 24 34.87 -18.54 -40.81
CA SER A 24 34.76 -17.76 -39.55
C SER A 24 34.04 -18.60 -38.50
N PRO A 25 34.52 -18.69 -37.28
CA PRO A 25 33.76 -19.33 -36.20
C PRO A 25 32.53 -18.48 -35.91
N THR A 26 31.38 -19.14 -35.90
CA THR A 26 30.09 -18.62 -35.44
C THR A 26 30.26 -18.07 -34.03
N PRO A 27 29.86 -16.82 -33.73
CA PRO A 27 29.92 -16.33 -32.36
C PRO A 27 28.97 -17.16 -31.48
N SER A 28 29.51 -17.81 -30.46
CA SER A 28 28.72 -18.40 -29.37
C SER A 28 27.78 -17.36 -28.82
N PRO A 29 26.50 -17.69 -28.53
CA PRO A 29 25.62 -16.78 -27.86
C PRO A 29 26.23 -16.44 -26.50
N SER A 30 26.46 -15.13 -26.25
CA SER A 30 26.80 -14.62 -24.93
C SER A 30 25.78 -15.13 -23.93
N PRO A 31 26.20 -15.63 -22.76
CA PRO A 31 25.24 -16.02 -21.74
C PRO A 31 24.43 -14.77 -21.36
N THR A 32 23.11 -14.87 -21.52
CA THR A 32 22.16 -13.92 -20.96
C THR A 32 22.52 -13.74 -19.48
N PRO A 33 22.68 -12.51 -18.96
CA PRO A 33 22.93 -12.35 -17.55
C PRO A 33 21.75 -12.92 -16.79
N THR A 34 21.93 -14.11 -16.24
CA THR A 34 21.03 -14.64 -15.19
C THR A 34 21.11 -13.62 -14.07
N ALA A 35 19.98 -12.97 -13.76
CA ALA A 35 19.90 -12.09 -12.62
C ALA A 35 20.40 -12.88 -11.41
N SER A 36 21.61 -12.59 -10.96
CA SER A 36 22.16 -13.18 -9.75
C SER A 36 21.21 -12.82 -8.64
N ALA A 37 20.54 -13.81 -8.07
CA ALA A 37 19.84 -13.68 -6.82
C ALA A 37 20.82 -13.03 -5.84
N THR A 38 20.50 -11.84 -5.37
CA THR A 38 21.37 -11.09 -4.46
C THR A 38 21.48 -11.90 -3.18
N GLN A 39 22.60 -12.56 -3.03
CA GLN A 39 22.93 -13.29 -1.80
C GLN A 39 23.03 -12.24 -0.70
N SER A 40 22.11 -12.26 0.27
CA SER A 40 22.13 -11.34 1.40
C SER A 40 23.33 -11.66 2.27
N ASP A 41 24.33 -10.83 2.21
CA ASP A 41 25.58 -10.86 2.98
C ASP A 41 25.46 -10.16 4.34
N GLY A 42 24.26 -10.10 4.91
CA GLY A 42 23.95 -9.32 6.13
C GLY A 42 23.35 -7.95 5.82
N THR A 43 23.05 -7.66 4.56
CA THR A 43 22.36 -6.45 4.12
C THR A 43 20.93 -6.75 3.67
N LEU A 44 20.06 -5.73 3.73
CA LEU A 44 18.66 -5.80 3.27
C LEU A 44 18.35 -4.63 2.34
N GLN A 45 17.55 -4.91 1.31
CA GLN A 45 16.90 -3.93 0.45
C GLN A 45 15.41 -3.95 0.75
N ILE A 46 14.87 -2.82 1.15
CA ILE A 46 13.49 -2.70 1.65
C ILE A 46 12.72 -1.69 0.81
N LEU A 47 11.52 -2.06 0.40
CA LEU A 47 10.54 -1.15 -0.18
C LEU A 47 9.33 -1.05 0.73
N THR A 48 8.93 0.17 1.08
CA THR A 48 7.85 0.38 2.03
C THR A 48 7.09 1.69 1.77
N TYR A 49 5.96 1.84 2.44
CA TYR A 49 5.27 3.12 2.48
C TYR A 49 6.04 4.13 3.35
N ARG A 50 5.96 5.40 2.96
CA ARG A 50 6.58 6.49 3.72
C ARG A 50 6.10 6.46 5.18
N GLY A 51 7.05 6.50 6.11
CA GLY A 51 6.77 6.48 7.54
C GLY A 51 6.68 5.08 8.16
N PHE A 52 6.70 4.01 7.35
CA PHE A 52 6.66 2.63 7.88
C PHE A 52 8.02 2.13 8.35
N ALA A 53 9.09 2.74 7.84
CA ALA A 53 10.46 2.50 8.29
C ALA A 53 11.21 3.84 8.32
N GLU A 54 11.64 4.26 9.50
CA GLU A 54 12.28 5.56 9.71
C GLU A 54 13.68 5.42 10.28
N SER A 55 14.61 6.16 9.66
CA SER A 55 16.04 6.20 10.02
C SER A 55 16.45 7.49 10.73
N GLY A 56 15.48 8.25 11.25
CA GLY A 56 15.76 9.48 11.99
C GLY A 56 15.97 10.73 11.14
N GLY A 57 15.93 10.61 9.80
CA GLY A 57 16.22 11.72 8.88
C GLY A 57 15.26 12.90 8.99
N VAL A 58 13.98 12.64 9.27
CA VAL A 58 12.96 13.69 9.49
C VAL A 58 12.92 14.12 10.96
N SER A 59 13.04 13.17 11.87
CA SER A 59 13.07 13.42 13.31
C SER A 59 13.94 12.37 14.01
N PRO A 60 15.01 12.77 14.72
CA PRO A 60 15.88 11.83 15.45
C PRO A 60 15.16 10.97 16.49
N ARG A 61 13.92 11.37 16.88
CA ARG A 61 13.10 10.61 17.84
C ARG A 61 12.46 9.36 17.23
N PHE A 62 12.45 9.26 15.90
CA PHE A 62 11.85 8.18 15.13
C PHE A 62 12.94 7.54 14.27
N ASN A 63 13.71 6.61 14.86
CA ASN A 63 14.85 5.97 14.24
C ASN A 63 14.91 4.46 14.57
N TRP A 64 13.81 3.76 14.36
CA TRP A 64 13.80 2.32 14.63
C TRP A 64 14.57 1.48 13.60
N VAL A 65 14.89 2.05 12.43
CA VAL A 65 15.82 1.43 11.46
C VAL A 65 17.24 1.42 12.00
N GLY A 66 17.74 2.55 12.51
CA GLY A 66 19.07 2.63 13.09
C GLY A 66 19.21 1.75 14.35
N ASP A 67 18.17 1.68 15.18
CA ASP A 67 18.13 0.79 16.33
C ASP A 67 18.17 -0.68 15.90
N PHE A 68 17.42 -1.07 14.85
CA PHE A 68 17.50 -2.40 14.24
C PHE A 68 18.92 -2.75 13.80
N GLU A 69 19.58 -1.86 13.05
CA GLU A 69 20.95 -2.09 12.57
C GLU A 69 21.94 -2.28 13.72
N LYS A 70 21.80 -1.44 14.75
CA LYS A 70 22.66 -1.49 15.95
C LYS A 70 22.47 -2.77 16.76
N GLU A 71 21.24 -3.21 16.97
CA GLU A 71 20.94 -4.36 17.82
C GLU A 71 21.16 -5.69 17.12
N THR A 72 20.94 -5.73 15.80
CA THR A 72 21.00 -7.00 15.05
C THR A 72 22.30 -7.21 14.28
N GLY A 73 23.07 -6.14 14.04
CA GLY A 73 24.24 -6.16 13.16
C GLY A 73 23.90 -6.26 11.67
N CYS A 74 22.61 -6.36 11.31
CA CYS A 74 22.15 -6.30 9.93
C CYS A 74 22.22 -4.85 9.42
N ARG A 75 22.40 -4.65 8.11
CA ARG A 75 22.44 -3.33 7.48
C ARG A 75 21.32 -3.18 6.48
N ILE A 76 20.68 -2.02 6.49
CA ILE A 76 19.71 -1.64 5.44
C ILE A 76 20.51 -0.95 4.33
N ALA A 77 20.94 -1.73 3.34
CA ALA A 77 21.69 -1.21 2.19
C ALA A 77 20.85 -0.26 1.33
N LYS A 78 19.55 -0.47 1.34
CA LYS A 78 18.60 0.36 0.62
C LYS A 78 17.23 0.39 1.30
N LEU A 79 16.72 1.59 1.51
CA LEU A 79 15.37 1.85 1.97
C LEU A 79 14.68 2.79 0.99
N ASP A 80 13.83 2.23 0.13
CA ASP A 80 13.00 3.03 -0.76
C ASP A 80 11.60 3.19 -0.14
N THR A 81 11.07 4.41 -0.23
CA THR A 81 9.74 4.73 0.29
C THR A 81 8.86 5.33 -0.79
N VAL A 82 7.61 4.90 -0.82
CA VAL A 82 6.58 5.37 -1.76
C VAL A 82 5.34 5.85 -1.02
N GLN A 83 4.42 6.50 -1.72
CA GLN A 83 3.17 6.99 -1.14
C GLN A 83 1.95 6.15 -1.56
N THR A 84 1.99 5.57 -2.75
CA THR A 84 0.85 4.86 -3.34
C THR A 84 1.17 3.40 -3.63
N ALA A 85 0.14 2.56 -3.81
CA ALA A 85 0.29 1.18 -4.23
C ALA A 85 0.77 1.06 -5.68
N GLU A 86 0.44 2.03 -6.52
CA GLU A 86 0.89 2.14 -7.90
C GLU A 86 2.40 2.37 -7.95
N ASP A 87 2.92 3.33 -7.16
CA ASP A 87 4.36 3.58 -7.03
C ASP A 87 5.09 2.34 -6.50
N MET A 88 4.50 1.64 -5.51
CA MET A 88 5.03 0.39 -4.97
C MET A 88 5.17 -0.66 -6.08
N THR A 89 4.12 -0.84 -6.87
CA THR A 89 4.10 -1.78 -7.99
C THR A 89 5.13 -1.41 -9.06
N ALA A 90 5.25 -0.11 -9.38
CA ALA A 90 6.24 0.38 -10.35
C ALA A 90 7.68 0.12 -9.88
N GLN A 91 7.98 0.36 -8.60
CA GLN A 91 9.29 0.09 -8.02
C GLN A 91 9.63 -1.40 -8.00
N LEU A 92 8.66 -2.28 -7.65
CA LEU A 92 8.84 -3.73 -7.66
C LEU A 92 9.13 -4.30 -9.05
N ARG A 93 8.59 -3.67 -10.11
CA ARG A 93 8.91 -4.02 -11.50
C ARG A 93 10.30 -3.55 -11.92
N ALA A 94 10.77 -2.43 -11.36
CA ALA A 94 12.04 -1.81 -11.75
C ALA A 94 13.25 -2.51 -11.14
N ARG A 95 13.10 -3.12 -9.94
CA ARG A 95 14.23 -3.75 -9.24
C ARG A 95 13.77 -4.73 -8.15
N PRO A 96 14.63 -5.69 -7.74
CA PRO A 96 14.35 -6.58 -6.63
C PRO A 96 14.49 -5.87 -5.29
N TYR A 97 13.71 -6.33 -4.30
CA TYR A 97 13.82 -6.00 -2.88
C TYR A 97 13.72 -7.29 -2.07
N ASP A 98 14.30 -7.29 -0.86
CA ASP A 98 14.25 -8.44 0.04
C ASP A 98 12.92 -8.48 0.80
N LEU A 99 12.45 -7.32 1.20
CA LEU A 99 11.22 -7.15 1.97
C LEU A 99 10.37 -6.01 1.39
N VAL A 100 9.07 -6.20 1.46
CA VAL A 100 8.09 -5.21 1.04
C VAL A 100 6.98 -5.09 2.09
N SER A 101 6.53 -3.86 2.40
CA SER A 101 5.26 -3.67 3.10
C SER A 101 4.14 -3.58 2.08
N ALA A 102 3.03 -4.28 2.30
CA ALA A 102 1.94 -4.31 1.35
C ALA A 102 0.59 -4.21 2.06
N GLY A 103 -0.28 -3.36 1.52
CA GLY A 103 -1.71 -3.38 1.81
C GLY A 103 -2.42 -4.51 1.08
N PRO A 104 -3.70 -4.79 1.39
CA PRO A 104 -4.40 -6.01 0.97
C PRO A 104 -4.41 -6.26 -0.54
N ALA A 105 -4.69 -5.24 -1.35
CA ALA A 105 -4.76 -5.38 -2.80
C ALA A 105 -3.40 -5.77 -3.40
N LEU A 106 -2.32 -5.12 -2.95
CA LEU A 106 -0.97 -5.43 -3.41
C LEU A 106 -0.51 -6.79 -2.87
N ALA A 107 -0.75 -7.08 -1.59
CA ALA A 107 -0.40 -8.37 -0.99
C ALA A 107 -1.02 -9.54 -1.76
N GLY A 108 -2.33 -9.46 -2.09
CA GLY A 108 -3.00 -10.46 -2.90
C GLY A 108 -2.39 -10.61 -4.30
N ALA A 109 -2.00 -9.49 -4.95
CA ALA A 109 -1.31 -9.51 -6.24
C ALA A 109 0.04 -10.22 -6.17
N LEU A 110 0.85 -9.87 -5.16
CA LEU A 110 2.18 -10.46 -4.98
C LEU A 110 2.12 -11.96 -4.70
N ILE A 111 1.14 -12.41 -3.90
CA ILE A 111 0.91 -13.83 -3.62
C ILE A 111 0.50 -14.57 -4.90
N SER A 112 -0.49 -14.06 -5.62
CA SER A 112 -0.98 -14.67 -6.87
C SER A 112 0.10 -14.76 -7.94
N ALA A 113 0.94 -13.72 -8.05
CA ALA A 113 2.07 -13.67 -8.98
C ALA A 113 3.31 -14.44 -8.49
N LYS A 114 3.25 -15.08 -7.31
CA LYS A 114 4.38 -15.79 -6.68
C LYS A 114 5.63 -14.92 -6.51
N GLN A 115 5.44 -13.63 -6.29
CA GLN A 115 6.52 -12.66 -6.06
C GLN A 115 6.95 -12.58 -4.59
N VAL A 116 6.18 -13.17 -3.70
CA VAL A 116 6.48 -13.34 -2.28
C VAL A 116 6.42 -14.81 -1.89
N GLN A 117 7.19 -15.17 -0.86
CA GLN A 117 7.23 -16.52 -0.32
C GLN A 117 6.57 -16.59 1.06
N PRO A 118 6.12 -17.77 1.49
CA PRO A 118 5.64 -17.96 2.84
C PRO A 118 6.74 -17.68 3.86
N VAL A 119 6.35 -17.12 5.00
CA VAL A 119 7.20 -16.95 6.17
C VAL A 119 6.87 -18.04 7.19
N ASP A 120 7.89 -18.50 7.93
CA ASP A 120 7.69 -19.41 9.06
C ASP A 120 7.38 -18.60 10.34
N PRO A 121 6.14 -18.62 10.84
CA PRO A 121 5.76 -17.86 12.02
C PRO A 121 6.48 -18.34 13.30
N ALA A 122 6.97 -19.58 13.35
CA ALA A 122 7.73 -20.08 14.49
C ALA A 122 9.08 -19.37 14.65
N ARG A 123 9.60 -18.77 13.58
CA ARG A 123 10.82 -17.97 13.59
C ARG A 123 10.61 -16.50 13.97
N ILE A 124 9.36 -16.10 14.24
CA ILE A 124 8.98 -14.72 14.59
C ILE A 124 8.45 -14.71 16.02
N SER A 125 9.31 -14.38 16.98
CA SER A 125 9.03 -14.50 18.42
C SER A 125 7.79 -13.72 18.89
N GLY A 126 7.51 -12.57 18.26
CA GLY A 126 6.33 -11.73 18.53
C GLY A 126 5.08 -12.07 17.71
N TYR A 127 5.12 -13.09 16.85
CA TYR A 127 4.00 -13.37 15.94
C TYR A 127 2.69 -13.70 16.67
N GLY A 128 2.77 -14.46 17.77
CA GLY A 128 1.63 -14.81 18.58
C GLY A 128 0.94 -13.64 19.30
N ASP A 129 1.65 -12.54 19.48
CA ASP A 129 1.15 -11.31 20.11
C ASP A 129 0.39 -10.40 19.13
N LEU A 130 0.47 -10.66 17.82
CA LEU A 130 -0.27 -9.92 16.81
C LEU A 130 -1.75 -10.32 16.85
N ASP A 131 -2.65 -9.39 16.57
CA ASP A 131 -4.09 -9.65 16.52
C ASP A 131 -4.40 -10.89 15.66
N LYS A 132 -5.14 -11.82 16.21
CA LYS A 132 -5.45 -13.11 15.59
C LYS A 132 -6.11 -12.93 14.22
N ARG A 133 -7.03 -11.97 14.09
CA ARG A 133 -7.74 -11.67 12.84
C ARG A 133 -6.76 -11.27 11.73
N PHE A 134 -5.79 -10.41 12.05
CA PHE A 134 -4.82 -9.95 11.06
C PHE A 134 -3.85 -11.06 10.67
N ARG A 135 -3.50 -11.96 11.59
CA ARG A 135 -2.71 -13.16 11.27
C ARG A 135 -3.47 -14.10 10.33
N GLU A 136 -4.78 -14.25 10.54
CA GLU A 136 -5.64 -15.05 9.67
C GLU A 136 -5.75 -14.45 8.27
N MET A 137 -5.89 -13.12 8.15
CA MET A 137 -5.95 -12.41 6.86
C MET A 137 -4.65 -12.49 6.04
N THR A 138 -3.52 -12.71 6.69
CA THR A 138 -2.22 -12.88 6.00
C THR A 138 -1.89 -14.35 5.70
N THR A 139 -2.84 -15.26 5.98
CA THR A 139 -2.71 -16.70 5.77
C THR A 139 -3.55 -17.13 4.58
N VAL A 140 -2.89 -17.61 3.52
CA VAL A 140 -3.52 -18.10 2.28
C VAL A 140 -3.21 -19.57 2.11
N SER A 141 -4.22 -20.42 1.93
CA SER A 141 -4.08 -21.88 1.79
C SER A 141 -3.19 -22.50 2.87
N GLY A 142 -3.37 -22.08 4.13
CA GLY A 142 -2.63 -22.59 5.29
C GLY A 142 -1.17 -22.10 5.40
N LYS A 143 -0.72 -21.20 4.53
CA LYS A 143 0.62 -20.62 4.56
C LYS A 143 0.56 -19.14 4.94
N VAL A 144 1.43 -18.72 5.85
CA VAL A 144 1.56 -17.31 6.24
C VAL A 144 2.43 -16.58 5.22
N TYR A 145 1.93 -15.49 4.63
CA TYR A 145 2.66 -14.68 3.65
C TYR A 145 3.03 -13.30 4.15
N GLY A 146 2.46 -12.86 5.27
CA GLY A 146 2.71 -11.53 5.81
C GLY A 146 2.77 -11.51 7.33
N VAL A 147 3.55 -10.58 7.86
CA VAL A 147 3.60 -10.24 9.28
C VAL A 147 2.79 -8.96 9.47
N PRO A 148 1.60 -9.00 10.07
CA PRO A 148 0.76 -7.83 10.30
C PRO A 148 1.53 -6.73 11.05
N TYR A 149 1.38 -5.50 10.56
CA TYR A 149 2.16 -4.38 11.08
C TYR A 149 1.29 -3.23 11.59
N LEU A 150 0.74 -2.45 10.69
CA LEU A 150 -0.16 -1.35 11.01
C LEU A 150 -1.50 -1.56 10.32
N TRP A 151 -2.56 -1.05 10.93
CA TRP A 151 -3.90 -1.16 10.38
C TRP A 151 -4.69 0.13 10.59
N GLY A 152 -5.70 0.30 9.76
CA GLY A 152 -6.62 1.42 9.85
C GLY A 152 -8.00 1.07 9.36
N TYR A 153 -8.92 2.02 9.52
CA TYR A 153 -10.23 1.98 8.89
C TYR A 153 -10.65 3.38 8.48
N HIS A 154 -11.57 3.47 7.54
CA HIS A 154 -12.14 4.73 7.11
C HIS A 154 -13.27 5.17 8.05
N GLU A 155 -13.42 6.46 8.18
CA GLU A 155 -14.61 7.11 8.69
C GLU A 155 -14.93 8.31 7.79
N PHE A 156 -16.21 8.60 7.63
CA PHE A 156 -16.62 9.82 6.93
C PHE A 156 -16.80 10.92 7.94
N VAL A 157 -16.18 12.06 7.69
CA VAL A 157 -16.31 13.26 8.52
C VAL A 157 -17.02 14.35 7.75
N TYR A 158 -17.73 15.22 8.47
CA TYR A 158 -18.46 16.33 7.87
C TYR A 158 -18.35 17.59 8.75
N ASP A 159 -18.57 18.74 8.13
CA ASP A 159 -18.71 20.03 8.82
C ASP A 159 -20.17 20.23 9.28
N PRO A 160 -20.48 20.10 10.60
CA PRO A 160 -21.84 20.17 11.11
C PRO A 160 -22.42 21.60 11.07
N THR A 161 -21.61 22.60 10.75
CA THR A 161 -22.07 23.99 10.61
C THR A 161 -22.65 24.24 9.21
N ARG A 162 -22.40 23.34 8.27
CA ARG A 162 -22.75 23.50 6.86
C ARG A 162 -23.72 22.43 6.36
N VAL A 163 -23.54 21.19 6.81
CA VAL A 163 -24.31 20.05 6.31
C VAL A 163 -24.73 19.10 7.42
N LYS A 164 -25.67 18.20 7.12
CA LYS A 164 -26.01 17.05 7.96
C LYS A 164 -25.09 15.89 7.66
N GLY A 165 -24.84 15.04 8.65
CA GLY A 165 -23.95 13.89 8.52
C GLY A 165 -24.67 12.68 7.94
N GLU A 166 -24.98 12.69 6.65
CA GLU A 166 -25.63 11.60 5.93
C GLU A 166 -24.61 10.89 5.01
N LEU A 167 -24.50 9.55 5.16
CA LEU A 167 -23.47 8.78 4.46
C LEU A 167 -23.61 8.85 2.93
N LYS A 168 -24.82 8.78 2.42
CA LYS A 168 -25.09 8.86 0.98
C LYS A 168 -24.64 10.21 0.40
N GLU A 169 -24.87 11.30 1.14
CA GLU A 169 -24.43 12.63 0.72
C GLU A 169 -22.91 12.75 0.65
N ALA A 170 -22.18 12.05 1.51
CA ALA A 170 -20.71 12.03 1.43
C ALA A 170 -20.19 11.45 0.10
N PHE A 171 -20.99 10.61 -0.58
CA PHE A 171 -20.65 10.04 -1.89
C PHE A 171 -21.22 10.83 -3.07
N THR A 172 -22.23 11.65 -2.88
CA THR A 172 -22.89 12.39 -3.97
C THR A 172 -22.60 13.89 -3.98
N SER A 173 -21.92 14.40 -2.94
CA SER A 173 -21.55 15.81 -2.85
C SER A 173 -20.31 16.12 -3.67
N GLU A 174 -20.35 17.18 -4.48
CA GLU A 174 -19.16 17.75 -5.16
C GLU A 174 -18.18 18.38 -4.17
N ARG A 175 -18.64 18.68 -2.97
CA ARG A 175 -17.82 19.23 -1.88
C ARG A 175 -17.32 18.12 -0.93
N ALA A 176 -17.20 16.91 -1.44
CA ALA A 176 -16.62 15.77 -0.75
C ALA A 176 -15.20 15.50 -1.21
N ALA A 177 -14.35 15.01 -0.30
CA ALA A 177 -13.04 14.46 -0.65
C ALA A 177 -13.01 12.98 -0.30
N LEU A 178 -12.78 12.13 -1.31
CA LEU A 178 -12.63 10.68 -1.15
C LEU A 178 -11.17 10.28 -1.39
N ARG A 179 -10.75 9.18 -0.80
CA ARG A 179 -9.39 8.68 -1.01
C ARG A 179 -9.23 8.21 -2.46
N ASP A 180 -8.14 8.62 -3.10
CA ASP A 180 -7.77 8.16 -4.43
C ASP A 180 -7.28 6.72 -4.37
N SER A 181 -8.21 5.79 -4.52
CA SER A 181 -7.94 4.34 -4.49
C SER A 181 -9.12 3.56 -5.04
N PRO A 182 -8.91 2.54 -5.88
CA PRO A 182 -9.98 1.62 -6.29
C PRO A 182 -10.74 1.01 -5.11
N MET A 183 -10.08 0.84 -3.96
CA MET A 183 -10.69 0.30 -2.75
C MET A 183 -11.76 1.22 -2.13
N THR A 184 -11.83 2.48 -2.55
CA THR A 184 -12.91 3.42 -2.15
C THR A 184 -14.29 2.98 -2.69
N ILE A 185 -14.32 2.18 -3.75
CA ILE A 185 -15.55 1.56 -4.26
C ILE A 185 -16.21 0.68 -3.18
N ALA A 186 -15.40 0.00 -2.34
CA ALA A 186 -15.95 -0.81 -1.25
C ALA A 186 -16.73 0.03 -0.21
N ASP A 187 -16.27 1.25 0.09
CA ASP A 187 -17.02 2.16 0.97
C ASP A 187 -18.33 2.61 0.32
N ALA A 188 -18.34 2.85 -1.00
CA ALA A 188 -19.54 3.16 -1.75
C ALA A 188 -20.53 1.98 -1.79
N ALA A 189 -20.02 0.74 -1.92
CA ALA A 189 -20.83 -0.47 -1.84
C ALA A 189 -21.52 -0.62 -0.47
N LEU A 190 -20.80 -0.39 0.63
CA LEU A 190 -21.39 -0.35 1.96
C LEU A 190 -22.48 0.73 2.09
N ALA A 191 -22.27 1.89 1.47
CA ALA A 191 -23.26 2.98 1.44
C ALA A 191 -24.48 2.66 0.56
N ALA A 192 -24.31 1.82 -0.45
CA ALA A 192 -25.38 1.28 -1.28
C ALA A 192 -26.16 0.15 -0.59
N GLY A 193 -25.64 -0.39 0.52
CA GLY A 193 -26.33 -1.41 1.33
C GLY A 193 -25.73 -2.80 1.23
N GLU A 194 -24.59 -2.97 0.54
CA GLU A 194 -23.94 -4.25 0.41
C GLU A 194 -23.27 -4.67 1.74
N ASP A 195 -23.40 -5.93 2.09
CA ASP A 195 -22.84 -6.47 3.34
C ASP A 195 -21.39 -6.92 3.21
N ASP A 196 -21.03 -7.46 2.06
CA ASP A 196 -19.67 -7.85 1.70
C ASP A 196 -19.15 -6.98 0.56
N PRO A 197 -18.42 -5.91 0.89
CA PRO A 197 -18.01 -4.92 -0.11
C PRO A 197 -16.83 -5.39 -0.97
N TYR A 198 -16.27 -6.57 -0.73
CA TYR A 198 -15.12 -7.09 -1.48
C TYR A 198 -15.47 -8.29 -2.37
N ALA A 199 -16.70 -8.80 -2.31
CA ALA A 199 -17.21 -9.90 -3.13
C ALA A 199 -18.47 -9.44 -3.90
N LEU A 200 -18.35 -8.34 -4.65
CA LEU A 200 -19.46 -7.74 -5.40
C LEU A 200 -19.72 -8.52 -6.71
N THR A 201 -20.98 -8.62 -7.09
CA THR A 201 -21.35 -8.94 -8.47
C THR A 201 -21.09 -7.73 -9.39
N GLU A 202 -21.16 -7.92 -10.71
CA GLU A 202 -21.06 -6.80 -11.68
C GLU A 202 -22.13 -5.73 -11.41
N GLU A 203 -23.37 -6.13 -11.15
CA GLU A 203 -24.47 -5.21 -10.86
C GLU A 203 -24.25 -4.41 -9.57
N GLN A 204 -23.75 -5.06 -8.52
CA GLN A 204 -23.42 -4.40 -7.26
C GLN A 204 -22.23 -3.45 -7.40
N LEU A 205 -21.23 -3.84 -8.20
CA LEU A 205 -20.10 -2.97 -8.52
C LEU A 205 -20.57 -1.75 -9.32
N ASP A 206 -21.40 -1.95 -10.34
CA ASP A 206 -21.95 -0.84 -11.14
C ASP A 206 -22.83 0.09 -10.28
N THR A 207 -23.57 -0.44 -9.33
CA THR A 207 -24.37 0.35 -8.37
C THR A 207 -23.46 1.21 -7.48
N ALA A 208 -22.38 0.63 -6.94
CA ALA A 208 -21.40 1.35 -6.12
C ALA A 208 -20.66 2.44 -6.93
N VAL A 209 -20.27 2.13 -8.15
CA VAL A 209 -19.65 3.08 -9.08
C VAL A 209 -20.62 4.20 -9.45
N GLY A 210 -21.88 3.88 -9.76
CA GLY A 210 -22.93 4.87 -10.06
C GLY A 210 -23.15 5.86 -8.90
N LEU A 211 -23.05 5.42 -7.65
CA LEU A 211 -23.10 6.32 -6.50
C LEU A 211 -21.90 7.31 -6.50
N LEU A 212 -20.73 6.87 -6.93
CA LEU A 212 -19.54 7.70 -7.07
C LEU A 212 -19.64 8.66 -8.27
N GLU A 213 -20.27 8.27 -9.36
CA GLU A 213 -20.49 9.11 -10.56
C GLU A 213 -21.44 10.28 -10.30
N GLY A 214 -22.20 10.24 -9.21
CA GLY A 214 -23.14 11.29 -8.83
C GLY A 214 -22.53 12.66 -8.55
N ALA A 215 -21.20 12.75 -8.38
CA ALA A 215 -20.48 14.01 -8.22
C ALA A 215 -19.26 14.05 -9.12
N LYS A 216 -19.25 14.93 -10.13
CA LYS A 216 -18.21 15.01 -11.16
C LYS A 216 -16.97 15.78 -10.73
N GLU A 217 -17.10 16.78 -9.86
CA GLU A 217 -16.05 17.71 -9.49
C GLU A 217 -15.48 17.48 -8.07
N ARG A 218 -15.77 16.30 -7.49
CA ARG A 218 -15.24 16.01 -6.15
C ARG A 218 -13.74 15.88 -6.15
N THR A 219 -13.15 16.09 -4.98
CA THR A 219 -11.71 15.90 -4.77
C THR A 219 -11.39 14.43 -4.48
N TYR A 220 -10.45 13.87 -5.22
CA TYR A 220 -9.79 12.61 -4.85
C TYR A 220 -8.43 12.94 -4.23
N TRP A 221 -8.24 12.53 -2.96
CA TRP A 221 -7.03 12.87 -2.22
C TRP A 221 -6.10 11.67 -2.05
N SER A 222 -4.81 11.91 -2.21
CA SER A 222 -3.72 11.00 -1.85
C SER A 222 -2.87 11.56 -0.70
N ASN A 223 -2.86 12.88 -0.54
CA ASN A 223 -2.17 13.56 0.55
C ASN A 223 -3.18 14.05 1.61
N PRO A 224 -3.08 13.58 2.88
CA PRO A 224 -4.01 13.99 3.94
C PRO A 224 -4.04 15.49 4.24
N LEU A 225 -3.01 16.23 3.87
CA LEU A 225 -2.99 17.70 4.03
C LEU A 225 -4.05 18.38 3.15
N ASP A 226 -4.48 17.74 2.06
CA ASP A 226 -5.56 18.25 1.21
C ASP A 226 -6.89 18.33 1.96
N LEU A 227 -7.14 17.38 2.89
CA LEU A 227 -8.30 17.42 3.76
C LEU A 227 -8.26 18.63 4.68
N VAL A 228 -7.10 18.86 5.33
CA VAL A 228 -6.93 20.00 6.23
C VAL A 228 -7.13 21.32 5.48
N LYS A 229 -6.54 21.45 4.31
CA LYS A 229 -6.69 22.63 3.43
C LYS A 229 -8.14 22.80 2.99
N GLY A 230 -8.79 21.75 2.52
CA GLY A 230 -10.16 21.78 2.01
C GLY A 230 -11.17 22.22 3.07
N PHE A 231 -11.10 21.68 4.29
CA PHE A 231 -11.92 22.13 5.40
C PHE A 231 -11.52 23.55 5.89
N ALA A 232 -10.24 23.90 5.84
CA ALA A 232 -9.76 25.22 6.24
C ALA A 232 -10.35 26.34 5.38
N THR A 233 -10.37 26.11 4.05
CA THR A 233 -10.89 27.07 3.07
C THR A 233 -12.41 27.00 2.89
N GLY A 234 -13.07 26.04 3.52
CA GLY A 234 -14.50 25.76 3.30
C GLY A 234 -14.80 25.15 1.93
N ALA A 235 -13.80 24.60 1.23
CA ALA A 235 -13.99 23.89 -0.02
C ALA A 235 -14.64 22.53 0.17
N LEU A 236 -14.48 21.89 1.34
CA LEU A 236 -15.04 20.60 1.67
C LEU A 236 -16.14 20.70 2.73
N ASP A 237 -17.19 19.92 2.56
CA ASP A 237 -18.24 19.67 3.52
C ASP A 237 -18.17 18.26 4.10
N TYR A 238 -17.66 17.29 3.30
CA TYR A 238 -17.46 15.89 3.67
C TYR A 238 -16.04 15.43 3.31
N ALA A 239 -15.53 14.45 4.05
CA ALA A 239 -14.34 13.72 3.63
C ALA A 239 -14.36 12.27 4.14
N GLN A 240 -13.89 11.36 3.30
CA GLN A 240 -13.39 10.06 3.73
C GLN A 240 -12.04 10.28 4.41
N ALA A 241 -11.95 9.92 5.69
CA ALA A 241 -10.81 10.16 6.54
C ALA A 241 -10.47 8.92 7.35
N THR A 242 -9.51 9.04 8.24
CA THR A 242 -9.26 8.06 9.31
C THR A 242 -9.50 8.71 10.67
N PRO A 243 -9.65 7.97 11.76
CA PRO A 243 -9.72 8.53 13.11
C PRO A 243 -8.56 9.50 13.41
N TYR A 244 -7.37 9.23 12.90
CA TYR A 244 -6.22 10.10 13.07
C TYR A 244 -6.37 11.43 12.31
N TYR A 245 -6.81 11.39 11.06
CA TYR A 245 -7.02 12.62 10.27
C TYR A 245 -8.15 13.47 10.84
N ARG A 246 -9.22 12.86 11.35
CA ARG A 246 -10.25 13.59 12.10
C ARG A 246 -9.64 14.33 13.29
N LEU A 247 -8.76 13.67 14.07
CA LEU A 247 -8.06 14.35 15.18
C LEU A 247 -7.20 15.52 14.68
N LEU A 248 -6.49 15.37 13.57
CA LEU A 248 -5.69 16.46 13.00
C LEU A 248 -6.56 17.65 12.59
N LEU A 249 -7.72 17.39 11.96
CA LEU A 249 -8.69 18.43 11.61
C LEU A 249 -9.19 19.16 12.88
N GLN A 250 -9.54 18.41 13.92
CA GLN A 250 -9.98 18.98 15.20
C GLN A 250 -8.88 19.81 15.88
N LYS A 251 -7.63 19.34 15.86
CA LYS A 251 -6.47 20.11 16.35
C LYS A 251 -6.20 21.38 15.53
N ALA A 252 -6.53 21.34 14.24
CA ALA A 252 -6.50 22.53 13.36
C ALA A 252 -7.71 23.46 13.57
N GLY A 253 -8.52 23.25 14.61
CA GLY A 253 -9.67 24.10 14.95
C GLY A 253 -10.94 23.82 14.14
N LYS A 254 -10.99 22.72 13.37
CA LYS A 254 -12.19 22.37 12.59
C LYS A 254 -13.15 21.52 13.41
N GLN A 255 -14.41 21.96 13.48
CA GLN A 255 -15.48 21.30 14.25
C GLN A 255 -16.08 20.12 13.47
N VAL A 256 -15.23 19.23 12.94
CA VAL A 256 -15.72 18.07 12.18
C VAL A 256 -16.31 17.00 13.10
N LYS A 257 -17.38 16.35 12.64
CA LYS A 257 -18.02 15.19 13.25
C LYS A 257 -17.96 13.98 12.33
N THR A 258 -18.09 12.80 12.91
CA THR A 258 -18.18 11.54 12.15
C THR A 258 -19.60 11.33 11.67
N VAL A 259 -19.76 10.97 10.41
CA VAL A 259 -21.04 10.51 9.85
C VAL A 259 -21.40 9.18 10.51
N PRO A 260 -22.63 9.00 11.01
CA PRO A 260 -23.08 7.71 11.50
C PRO A 260 -23.09 6.68 10.38
N ALA A 261 -22.28 5.65 10.52
CA ALA A 261 -22.22 4.51 9.60
C ALA A 261 -22.35 3.21 10.38
N GLY A 262 -23.12 2.27 9.86
CA GLY A 262 -23.28 0.93 10.47
C GLY A 262 -22.02 0.09 10.32
N LYS A 263 -21.41 0.15 9.15
CA LYS A 263 -20.19 -0.55 8.75
C LYS A 263 -19.23 0.41 8.07
N THR A 264 -17.97 0.07 8.05
CA THR A 264 -16.92 0.82 7.36
C THR A 264 -15.84 -0.13 6.86
N THR A 265 -15.03 0.32 5.90
CA THR A 265 -13.90 -0.45 5.41
C THR A 265 -12.65 -0.19 6.23
N GLY A 266 -11.79 -1.20 6.34
CA GLY A 266 -10.48 -1.10 6.96
C GLY A 266 -9.45 -1.92 6.21
N TRP A 267 -8.20 -1.80 6.60
CA TRP A 267 -7.09 -2.55 6.00
C TRP A 267 -6.03 -2.88 7.04
N VAL A 268 -5.23 -3.88 6.75
CA VAL A 268 -4.00 -4.18 7.46
C VAL A 268 -2.83 -4.21 6.49
N ASP A 269 -1.79 -3.48 6.78
CA ASP A 269 -0.53 -3.55 6.06
C ASP A 269 0.38 -4.58 6.71
N SER A 270 1.09 -5.35 5.91
CA SER A 270 1.92 -6.45 6.38
C SER A 270 3.30 -6.41 5.76
N TRP A 271 4.30 -6.85 6.49
CA TRP A 271 5.64 -7.09 5.97
C TRP A 271 5.71 -8.46 5.30
N MET A 272 6.15 -8.49 4.05
CA MET A 272 6.22 -9.69 3.23
C MET A 272 7.66 -9.94 2.77
N LEU A 273 8.00 -11.22 2.65
CA LEU A 273 9.31 -11.68 2.19
C LEU A 273 9.26 -11.97 0.69
N SER A 274 10.12 -11.35 -0.10
CA SER A 274 10.16 -11.57 -1.56
C SER A 274 10.56 -13.02 -1.89
N ALA A 275 10.04 -13.54 -3.00
CA ALA A 275 10.20 -14.96 -3.38
C ALA A 275 11.66 -15.37 -3.64
N ASN A 276 12.49 -14.43 -4.11
CA ASN A 276 13.86 -14.70 -4.52
C ASN A 276 14.92 -14.41 -3.44
N VAL A 277 14.45 -14.04 -2.24
CA VAL A 277 15.37 -13.79 -1.12
C VAL A 277 15.77 -15.13 -0.52
N PRO A 278 17.07 -15.43 -0.43
CA PRO A 278 17.52 -16.57 0.34
C PRO A 278 17.00 -16.47 1.77
N ASP A 279 16.82 -17.60 2.41
CA ASP A 279 16.44 -17.67 3.82
C ASP A 279 17.55 -17.09 4.70
N THR A 280 17.60 -15.74 4.77
CA THR A 280 18.65 -15.04 5.50
C THR A 280 18.21 -14.71 6.90
N SER A 281 19.17 -14.79 7.81
CA SER A 281 18.93 -14.42 9.20
C SER A 281 18.49 -12.95 9.33
N CYS A 282 18.97 -12.05 8.47
CA CYS A 282 18.62 -10.62 8.51
C CYS A 282 17.18 -10.34 8.09
N ALA A 283 16.63 -11.04 7.10
CA ALA A 283 15.23 -10.88 6.71
C ALA A 283 14.29 -11.27 7.85
N TYR A 284 14.54 -12.41 8.52
CA TYR A 284 13.74 -12.80 9.68
C TYR A 284 13.99 -11.93 10.91
N ARG A 285 15.19 -11.39 11.10
CA ARG A 285 15.44 -10.38 12.16
C ARG A 285 14.61 -9.12 11.91
N TRP A 286 14.47 -8.68 10.65
CA TRP A 286 13.59 -7.58 10.31
C TRP A 286 12.12 -7.89 10.61
N LEU A 287 11.62 -9.06 10.21
CA LEU A 287 10.25 -9.47 10.49
C LEU A 287 9.98 -9.54 12.01
N ASN A 288 10.94 -10.07 12.80
CA ASN A 288 10.86 -10.07 14.25
C ASN A 288 10.84 -8.65 14.83
N TRP A 289 11.71 -7.77 14.32
CA TRP A 289 11.78 -6.38 14.74
C TRP A 289 10.46 -5.65 14.50
N MET A 290 9.88 -5.82 13.31
CA MET A 290 8.63 -5.16 12.92
C MET A 290 7.39 -5.79 13.58
N ALA A 291 7.46 -7.03 14.07
CA ALA A 291 6.43 -7.64 14.91
C ALA A 291 6.48 -7.17 16.36
N ALA A 292 7.62 -6.66 16.81
CA ALA A 292 7.83 -6.25 18.20
C ALA A 292 7.00 -4.99 18.56
N PRO A 293 6.49 -4.91 19.80
CA PRO A 293 5.65 -3.80 20.22
C PRO A 293 6.36 -2.45 20.22
N GLU A 294 7.69 -2.43 20.35
CA GLU A 294 8.51 -1.21 20.34
C GLU A 294 8.47 -0.54 18.97
N ALA A 295 8.81 -1.26 17.90
CA ALA A 295 8.80 -0.75 16.54
C ALA A 295 7.38 -0.36 16.10
N GLN A 296 6.38 -1.19 16.41
CA GLN A 296 4.99 -0.86 16.09
C GLN A 296 4.46 0.34 16.87
N ARG A 297 4.90 0.57 18.10
CA ARG A 297 4.56 1.76 18.89
C ARG A 297 5.07 3.05 18.24
N ASP A 298 6.29 3.02 17.81
CA ASP A 298 6.93 4.19 17.21
C ASP A 298 6.33 4.50 15.84
N ALA A 299 6.14 3.48 15.02
CA ALA A 299 5.50 3.61 13.74
C ALA A 299 4.03 4.06 13.85
N ALA A 300 3.25 3.47 14.76
CA ALA A 300 1.86 3.87 14.99
C ALA A 300 1.74 5.34 15.38
N ALA A 301 2.62 5.81 16.27
CA ALA A 301 2.64 7.20 16.69
C ALA A 301 3.06 8.16 15.57
N TRP A 302 3.96 7.71 14.69
CA TRP A 302 4.47 8.49 13.57
C TRP A 302 3.49 8.58 12.41
N VAL A 303 2.96 7.44 11.99
CA VAL A 303 2.06 7.33 10.83
C VAL A 303 0.62 7.69 11.18
N GLY A 304 0.22 7.50 12.43
CA GLY A 304 -1.17 7.69 12.86
C GLY A 304 -2.10 6.53 12.46
N LEU A 305 -1.55 5.32 12.36
CA LEU A 305 -2.29 4.06 12.18
C LEU A 305 -2.19 3.21 13.44
N ALA A 306 -3.14 2.31 13.63
CA ALA A 306 -3.14 1.43 14.80
C ALA A 306 -2.14 0.27 14.62
N PRO A 307 -1.44 -0.16 15.69
CA PRO A 307 -0.53 -1.28 15.63
C PRO A 307 -1.30 -2.61 15.63
N ALA A 308 -0.77 -3.61 14.92
CA ALA A 308 -1.30 -4.98 14.95
C ALA A 308 -0.95 -5.72 16.26
N ASN A 309 0.06 -5.26 16.98
CA ASN A 309 0.44 -5.72 18.31
C ASN A 309 -0.13 -4.76 19.37
N ASP A 310 -1.13 -5.20 20.12
CA ASP A 310 -1.80 -4.37 21.13
C ASP A 310 -0.88 -3.96 22.30
N LYS A 311 0.19 -4.73 22.56
CA LYS A 311 1.22 -4.38 23.54
C LYS A 311 1.98 -3.10 23.18
N ALA A 312 1.90 -2.65 21.91
CA ALA A 312 2.40 -1.37 21.45
C ALA A 312 1.61 -0.17 21.98
N CYS A 313 0.38 -0.38 22.47
CA CYS A 313 -0.55 0.67 22.90
C CYS A 313 -0.16 1.36 24.21
N LYS A 314 1.09 1.75 24.32
CA LYS A 314 1.70 2.45 25.46
C LYS A 314 2.35 3.75 25.01
N GLY A 315 2.69 4.61 25.97
CA GLY A 315 3.45 5.81 25.68
C GLY A 315 2.88 6.63 24.52
N ARG A 316 3.67 6.86 23.48
CA ARG A 316 3.35 7.71 22.34
C ARG A 316 2.23 7.16 21.43
N ALA A 317 2.02 5.84 21.39
CA ALA A 317 0.95 5.24 20.59
C ALA A 317 -0.40 5.18 21.32
N ARG A 318 -0.46 5.46 22.62
CA ARG A 318 -1.71 5.34 23.42
C ARG A 318 -2.89 6.07 22.78
N GLN A 319 -2.68 7.31 22.35
CA GLN A 319 -3.76 8.12 21.76
C GLN A 319 -4.26 7.51 20.46
N VAL A 320 -3.36 7.04 19.58
CA VAL A 320 -3.72 6.38 18.34
C VAL A 320 -4.54 5.11 18.62
N CYS A 321 -4.07 4.25 19.52
CA CYS A 321 -4.79 3.05 19.91
C CYS A 321 -6.21 3.33 20.43
N GLN A 322 -6.36 4.36 21.26
CA GLN A 322 -7.69 4.76 21.78
C GLN A 322 -8.62 5.24 20.65
N MET A 323 -8.10 5.99 19.71
CA MET A 323 -8.88 6.52 18.59
C MET A 323 -9.39 5.39 17.68
N TYR A 324 -8.54 4.42 17.38
CA TYR A 324 -8.92 3.26 16.57
C TYR A 324 -9.71 2.21 17.35
N GLY A 325 -9.75 2.28 18.69
CA GLY A 325 -10.41 1.29 19.52
C GLY A 325 -9.69 -0.05 19.50
N VAL A 326 -8.35 -0.04 19.58
CA VAL A 326 -7.57 -1.29 19.69
C VAL A 326 -8.06 -2.08 20.91
N GLY A 327 -8.40 -3.35 20.70
CA GLY A 327 -8.99 -4.21 21.73
C GLY A 327 -10.52 -4.08 21.92
N ASP A 328 -11.18 -3.12 21.24
CA ASP A 328 -12.65 -2.99 21.26
C ASP A 328 -13.29 -3.89 20.19
N ALA A 329 -13.59 -5.11 20.54
CA ALA A 329 -14.20 -6.11 19.65
C ALA A 329 -15.53 -5.62 19.03
N LYS A 330 -16.34 -4.85 19.79
CA LYS A 330 -17.62 -4.32 19.30
C LYS A 330 -17.42 -3.27 18.19
N ARG A 331 -16.43 -2.40 18.35
CA ARG A 331 -16.08 -1.43 17.30
C ARG A 331 -15.52 -2.14 16.07
N LEU A 332 -14.60 -3.05 16.27
CA LEU A 332 -13.93 -3.78 15.19
C LEU A 332 -14.85 -4.73 14.43
N SER A 333 -15.94 -5.22 15.02
CA SER A 333 -16.94 -6.02 14.30
C SER A 333 -17.69 -5.26 13.20
N ARG A 334 -17.63 -3.92 13.23
CA ARG A 334 -18.21 -3.06 12.18
C ARG A 334 -17.24 -2.78 11.04
N VAL A 335 -15.96 -3.10 11.21
CA VAL A 335 -14.95 -2.88 10.18
C VAL A 335 -14.91 -4.09 9.26
N ARG A 336 -15.14 -3.87 7.97
CA ARG A 336 -14.91 -4.82 6.89
C ARG A 336 -13.48 -4.65 6.43
N PHE A 337 -12.60 -5.53 6.91
CA PHE A 337 -11.19 -5.47 6.54
C PHE A 337 -11.01 -5.92 5.09
N ALA A 338 -10.22 -5.17 4.36
CA ALA A 338 -10.03 -5.34 2.94
C ALA A 338 -9.29 -6.64 2.62
N GLU A 339 -9.85 -7.36 1.68
CA GLU A 339 -9.21 -8.40 0.91
C GLU A 339 -9.05 -7.92 -0.53
N ARG A 340 -8.14 -8.49 -1.30
CA ARG A 340 -8.07 -8.18 -2.73
C ARG A 340 -9.32 -8.71 -3.42
N PRO A 341 -10.13 -7.86 -4.06
CA PRO A 341 -11.28 -8.33 -4.83
C PRO A 341 -10.86 -9.01 -6.13
N PRO A 342 -11.51 -10.07 -6.54
CA PRO A 342 -11.96 -11.13 -5.68
C PRO A 342 -10.78 -12.04 -5.38
N ALA A 343 -10.58 -12.42 -4.15
CA ALA A 343 -9.60 -13.45 -3.83
C ALA A 343 -10.06 -14.82 -4.37
N ASP A 344 -11.34 -15.13 -4.19
CA ASP A 344 -12.06 -16.25 -4.80
C ASP A 344 -13.49 -15.81 -5.07
N CYS A 345 -13.89 -15.73 -6.31
CA CYS A 345 -15.26 -15.46 -6.66
C CYS A 345 -16.14 -16.67 -6.34
N ARG A 346 -16.90 -16.58 -5.27
CA ARG A 346 -17.86 -17.62 -4.84
C ARG A 346 -19.26 -17.42 -5.44
N ALA A 347 -19.44 -16.48 -6.35
CA ALA A 347 -20.71 -16.35 -7.05
C ALA A 347 -20.93 -17.60 -7.90
N GLU A 348 -21.95 -18.36 -7.56
CA GLU A 348 -22.33 -19.60 -8.25
C GLU A 348 -22.65 -19.39 -9.75
N ASP A 349 -22.77 -18.13 -10.19
CA ASP A 349 -23.13 -17.74 -11.55
C ASP A 349 -22.03 -17.01 -12.37
N GLY A 350 -20.79 -17.10 -11.98
CA GLY A 350 -19.66 -16.82 -12.89
C GLY A 350 -19.35 -15.34 -13.18
N GLY A 351 -19.72 -14.42 -12.36
CA GLY A 351 -19.57 -13.00 -12.68
C GLY A 351 -19.13 -12.10 -11.53
N CYS A 352 -18.00 -12.38 -10.86
CA CYS A 352 -17.46 -11.34 -10.00
C CYS A 352 -16.30 -10.60 -10.69
N PRO A 353 -16.35 -9.27 -10.69
CA PRO A 353 -15.29 -8.43 -11.21
C PRO A 353 -14.04 -8.55 -10.36
N ASP A 354 -12.91 -8.77 -11.00
CA ASP A 354 -11.61 -8.84 -10.35
C ASP A 354 -11.09 -7.43 -9.98
N TYR A 355 -9.95 -7.38 -9.28
CA TYR A 355 -9.37 -6.09 -8.90
C TYR A 355 -9.01 -5.22 -10.11
N ASP A 356 -8.66 -5.82 -11.25
CA ASP A 356 -8.31 -5.06 -12.45
C ASP A 356 -9.57 -4.37 -13.02
N ALA A 357 -10.73 -5.04 -12.96
CA ALA A 357 -12.02 -4.42 -13.28
C ALA A 357 -12.35 -3.25 -12.34
N TRP A 358 -12.08 -3.37 -11.03
CA TRP A 358 -12.23 -2.27 -10.08
C TRP A 358 -11.31 -1.09 -10.42
N ALA A 359 -10.05 -1.37 -10.69
CA ALA A 359 -9.05 -0.37 -11.05
C ALA A 359 -9.40 0.35 -12.36
N ASP A 360 -9.98 -0.36 -13.33
CA ASP A 360 -10.44 0.21 -14.59
C ASP A 360 -11.62 1.15 -14.40
N ARG A 361 -12.61 0.78 -13.56
CA ARG A 361 -13.72 1.65 -13.22
C ARG A 361 -13.25 2.88 -12.44
N TRP A 362 -12.33 2.68 -11.48
CA TRP A 362 -11.74 3.78 -10.71
C TRP A 362 -11.01 4.79 -11.60
N ARG A 363 -10.19 4.32 -12.55
CA ARG A 363 -9.48 5.20 -13.50
C ARG A 363 -10.41 6.05 -14.36
N LYS A 364 -11.65 5.61 -14.60
CA LYS A 364 -12.64 6.40 -15.31
C LYS A 364 -13.29 7.45 -14.42
N LEU A 365 -13.43 7.15 -13.11
CA LEU A 365 -14.00 8.07 -12.11
C LEU A 365 -13.04 9.18 -11.69
N ALA A 366 -11.76 8.85 -11.51
CA ALA A 366 -10.76 9.74 -10.93
C ALA A 366 -10.04 10.63 -11.99
N LYS A 367 -10.54 10.63 -13.23
CA LYS A 367 -10.08 11.53 -14.29
C LYS A 367 -10.88 12.82 -14.23
#